data_4391520a322809fafff6ffd619764de6
#
_entry.id   4391520a322809fafff6ffd619764de6
#
_cell.length_a   1.000
_cell.length_b   1.000
_cell.length_c   1.000
_cell.angle_alpha   90.00
_cell.angle_beta   90.00
_cell.angle_gamma   90.00
#
_symmetry.space_group_name_H-M   'P 1'
#
loop_
_entity.id
_entity.type
_entity.pdbx_description
1 polymer ?
#
loop_
_entity_poly.entity_id
_entity_poly.type
_entity_poly.pdbx_seq_one_letter_code
_entity_poly.pdbx_strand_id
1 'polypeptide(L)'
;MELTAEISQAWGWAGIKPLDIVGENDFGNFIIKDVNGSYWHLCPEDLYCQVIAQDRAALDALSTNQDFLQDWYMSGLVAQARERLGALRPGYKYCLKIPGVLGGEYGGENLASIPVKELVSFSGHIAKEIEGMQDGAQIHLKITE
;
A
#
# COMPACT_ATOMS: atom_id res chain seq x y z
N MET A 1 5.80 11.29 -14.20
CA MET A 1 5.24 11.89 -12.97
C MET A 1 5.90 11.23 -11.76
N GLU A 2 6.31 12.01 -10.80
CA GLU A 2 6.91 11.50 -9.58
C GLU A 2 5.89 10.73 -8.75
N LEU A 3 6.36 9.76 -8.00
CA LEU A 3 5.49 8.89 -7.19
C LEU A 3 4.72 9.67 -6.11
N THR A 4 5.34 10.71 -5.52
CA THR A 4 4.64 11.57 -4.56
C THR A 4 3.43 12.25 -5.17
N ALA A 5 3.53 12.68 -6.43
CA ALA A 5 2.40 13.28 -7.16
C ALA A 5 1.30 12.25 -7.42
N GLU A 6 1.67 11.03 -7.78
CA GLU A 6 0.69 9.93 -7.95
C GLU A 6 -0.02 9.63 -6.65
N ILE A 7 0.70 9.58 -5.53
CA ILE A 7 0.11 9.33 -4.21
C ILE A 7 -0.85 10.47 -3.85
N SER A 8 -0.46 11.71 -4.11
CA SER A 8 -1.31 12.87 -3.85
C SER A 8 -2.63 12.79 -4.64
N GLN A 9 -2.57 12.41 -5.90
CA GLN A 9 -3.76 12.27 -6.74
C GLN A 9 -4.66 11.13 -6.27
N ALA A 10 -4.08 9.99 -5.95
CA ALA A 10 -4.84 8.78 -5.63
C ALA A 10 -5.36 8.78 -4.20
N TRP A 11 -4.59 9.32 -3.26
CA TRP A 11 -4.86 9.20 -1.83
C TRP A 11 -5.04 10.53 -1.09
N GLY A 12 -4.94 11.65 -1.79
CA GLY A 12 -5.10 12.97 -1.17
C GLY A 12 -6.42 13.17 -0.45
N TRP A 13 -7.46 12.45 -0.86
CA TRP A 13 -8.77 12.47 -0.21
C TRP A 13 -8.70 11.97 1.25
N ALA A 14 -7.72 11.15 1.60
CA ALA A 14 -7.51 10.66 2.97
C ALA A 14 -6.87 11.71 3.89
N GLY A 15 -6.40 12.82 3.32
CA GLY A 15 -5.78 13.91 4.06
C GLY A 15 -4.28 14.01 3.94
N ILE A 16 -3.64 13.06 3.28
CA ILE A 16 -2.18 13.06 3.12
C ILE A 16 -1.73 14.14 2.14
N LYS A 17 -0.65 14.84 2.51
CA LYS A 17 0.06 15.78 1.63
C LYS A 17 1.51 15.32 1.53
N PRO A 18 1.83 14.43 0.60
CA PRO A 18 3.13 13.78 0.57
C PRO A 18 4.25 14.75 0.22
N LEU A 19 5.29 14.73 1.05
CA LEU A 19 6.52 15.49 0.82
C LEU A 19 7.62 14.58 0.27
N ASP A 20 7.81 13.41 0.90
CA ASP A 20 8.91 12.51 0.54
C ASP A 20 8.55 11.08 0.92
N ILE A 21 9.06 10.13 0.16
CA ILE A 21 8.93 8.70 0.45
C ILE A 21 10.18 8.27 1.20
N VAL A 22 10.02 7.78 2.43
CA VAL A 22 11.14 7.43 3.30
C VAL A 22 11.28 5.93 3.52
N GLY A 23 10.33 5.13 3.07
CA GLY A 23 10.41 3.66 3.14
C GLY A 23 9.49 3.00 2.13
N GLU A 24 9.85 1.80 1.69
CA GLU A 24 9.03 1.00 0.78
C GLU A 24 9.30 -0.48 0.98
N ASN A 25 8.33 -1.30 0.61
CA ASN A 25 8.51 -2.75 0.54
C ASN A 25 8.08 -3.27 -0.84
N ASP A 26 8.22 -4.57 -1.04
CA ASP A 26 7.97 -5.18 -2.36
C ASP A 26 6.49 -5.29 -2.72
N PHE A 27 5.58 -5.06 -1.79
CA PHE A 27 4.14 -5.02 -2.02
C PHE A 27 3.60 -3.60 -2.18
N GLY A 28 4.48 -2.64 -2.44
CA GLY A 28 4.06 -1.25 -2.69
C GLY A 28 3.53 -0.54 -1.46
N ASN A 29 3.90 -1.01 -0.28
CA ASN A 29 3.67 -0.25 0.94
C ASN A 29 4.71 0.85 1.02
N PHE A 30 4.28 2.06 1.36
CA PHE A 30 5.17 3.20 1.49
C PHE A 30 5.02 3.83 2.85
N ILE A 31 6.15 4.26 3.42
CA ILE A 31 6.17 5.20 4.53
C ILE A 31 6.47 6.56 3.93
N ILE A 32 5.57 7.51 4.14
CA ILE A 32 5.57 8.79 3.46
C ILE A 32 5.62 9.90 4.51
N LYS A 33 6.60 10.80 4.36
CA LYS A 33 6.66 12.02 5.18
C LYS A 33 5.67 13.03 4.61
N ASP A 34 4.78 13.50 5.46
CA ASP A 34 3.81 14.55 5.13
C ASP A 34 4.45 15.93 5.31
N VAL A 35 3.91 16.93 4.64
CA VAL A 35 4.40 18.32 4.75
C VAL A 35 4.31 18.86 6.19
N ASN A 36 3.43 18.30 7.03
CA ASN A 36 3.29 18.71 8.44
C ASN A 36 4.27 17.99 9.39
N GLY A 37 5.14 17.13 8.87
CA GLY A 37 6.14 16.40 9.65
C GLY A 37 5.69 15.05 10.18
N SER A 38 4.42 14.67 10.01
CA SER A 38 3.96 13.32 10.36
C SER A 38 4.34 12.31 9.29
N TYR A 39 4.24 11.02 9.63
CA TYR A 39 4.56 9.93 8.71
C TYR A 39 3.34 9.05 8.54
N TRP A 40 3.08 8.70 7.29
CA TRP A 40 1.92 7.91 6.89
C TRP A 40 2.35 6.56 6.33
N HIS A 41 1.53 5.55 6.51
CA HIS A 41 1.68 4.24 5.89
C HIS A 41 0.59 4.07 4.83
N LEU A 42 1.00 3.88 3.59
CA LEU A 42 0.12 3.52 2.48
C LEU A 42 0.21 2.00 2.28
N CYS A 43 -0.91 1.31 2.41
CA CYS A 43 -0.99 -0.15 2.31
C CYS A 43 -1.99 -0.55 1.24
N PRO A 44 -1.53 -0.85 0.01
CA PRO A 44 -2.45 -1.18 -1.08
C PRO A 44 -3.22 -2.47 -0.88
N GLU A 45 -2.59 -3.51 -0.33
CA GLU A 45 -3.25 -4.80 -0.17
C GLU A 45 -4.41 -4.78 0.83
N ASP A 46 -4.40 -3.83 1.76
CA ASP A 46 -5.48 -3.66 2.76
C ASP A 46 -6.21 -2.33 2.60
N LEU A 47 -5.92 -1.60 1.55
CA LEU A 47 -6.63 -0.38 1.13
C LEU A 47 -6.68 0.70 2.21
N TYR A 48 -5.55 1.03 2.82
CA TYR A 48 -5.52 2.15 3.76
C TYR A 48 -4.29 3.04 3.57
N CYS A 49 -4.42 4.28 4.04
CA CYS A 49 -3.34 5.24 4.12
C CYS A 49 -3.60 6.06 5.38
N GLN A 50 -2.75 5.88 6.39
CA GLN A 50 -3.00 6.46 7.71
C GLN A 50 -1.71 6.85 8.40
N VAL A 51 -1.80 7.78 9.34
CA VAL A 51 -0.66 8.23 10.14
C VAL A 51 -0.19 7.09 11.05
N ILE A 52 1.12 6.81 11.02
CA ILE A 52 1.74 5.80 11.89
C ILE A 52 2.69 6.42 12.88
N ALA A 53 3.14 7.67 12.66
CA ALA A 53 4.04 8.37 13.55
C ALA A 53 3.83 9.87 13.44
N GLN A 54 3.78 10.57 14.57
CA GLN A 54 3.55 12.00 14.59
C GLN A 54 4.81 12.82 14.28
N ASP A 55 5.98 12.21 14.48
CA ASP A 55 7.28 12.86 14.26
C ASP A 55 8.36 11.82 13.98
N ARG A 56 9.58 12.30 13.76
CA ARG A 56 10.72 11.43 13.45
C ARG A 56 11.08 10.51 14.62
N ALA A 57 10.98 10.97 15.86
CA ALA A 57 11.30 10.15 17.02
C ALA A 57 10.35 8.94 17.13
N ALA A 58 9.06 9.15 16.88
CA ALA A 58 8.06 8.08 16.85
C ALA A 58 8.34 7.09 15.72
N LEU A 59 8.75 7.57 14.55
CA LEU A 59 9.12 6.70 13.43
C LEU A 59 10.38 5.88 13.76
N ASP A 60 11.38 6.49 14.37
CA ASP A 60 12.60 5.80 14.76
C ASP A 60 12.30 4.68 15.78
N ALA A 61 11.35 4.92 16.69
CA ALA A 61 10.90 3.88 17.63
C ALA A 61 10.26 2.70 16.90
N LEU A 62 9.45 2.93 15.87
CA LEU A 62 8.89 1.86 15.06
C LEU A 62 9.97 1.07 14.32
N SER A 63 11.00 1.74 13.83
CA SER A 63 12.07 1.07 13.08
C SER A 63 12.94 0.14 13.92
N THR A 64 12.78 0.16 15.24
CA THR A 64 13.43 -0.81 16.16
C THR A 64 12.43 -1.80 16.76
N ASN A 65 11.15 -1.71 16.42
CA ASN A 65 10.11 -2.61 16.92
C ASN A 65 10.07 -3.85 16.03
N GLN A 66 10.33 -5.03 16.60
CA GLN A 66 10.42 -6.27 15.84
C GLN A 66 9.06 -6.67 15.21
N ASP A 67 7.96 -6.47 15.93
CA ASP A 67 6.63 -6.80 15.41
C ASP A 67 6.29 -5.92 14.21
N PHE A 68 6.60 -4.63 14.30
CA PHE A 68 6.39 -3.70 13.19
C PHE A 68 7.23 -4.10 11.97
N LEU A 69 8.51 -4.42 12.17
CA LEU A 69 9.42 -4.80 11.08
C LEU A 69 8.98 -6.10 10.41
N GLN A 70 8.52 -7.07 11.19
CA GLN A 70 8.06 -8.34 10.67
C GLN A 70 6.85 -8.13 9.74
N ASP A 71 5.88 -7.34 10.19
CA ASP A 71 4.71 -7.00 9.37
C ASP A 71 5.10 -6.17 8.15
N TRP A 72 6.04 -5.24 8.31
CA TRP A 72 6.48 -4.35 7.25
C TRP A 72 7.17 -5.10 6.11
N TYR A 73 8.09 -6.01 6.42
CA TYR A 73 8.84 -6.71 5.38
C TYR A 73 8.03 -7.78 4.67
N MET A 74 6.99 -8.32 5.29
CA MET A 74 6.11 -9.34 4.67
C MET A 74 6.90 -10.49 4.04
N SER A 75 7.99 -10.91 4.68
CA SER A 75 8.98 -11.81 4.06
C SER A 75 8.39 -13.12 3.55
N GLY A 76 7.45 -13.72 4.27
CA GLY A 76 6.79 -14.95 3.83
C GLY A 76 5.99 -14.75 2.55
N LEU A 77 5.23 -13.65 2.48
CA LEU A 77 4.42 -13.35 1.31
C LEU A 77 5.28 -12.94 0.12
N VAL A 78 6.34 -12.17 0.37
CA VAL A 78 7.31 -11.79 -0.68
C VAL A 78 7.98 -13.03 -1.25
N ALA A 79 8.41 -13.99 -0.40
CA ALA A 79 9.03 -15.22 -0.86
C ALA A 79 8.08 -16.03 -1.73
N GLN A 80 6.81 -16.13 -1.34
CA GLN A 80 5.78 -16.83 -2.11
C GLN A 80 5.55 -16.14 -3.46
N ALA A 81 5.46 -14.82 -3.47
CA ALA A 81 5.26 -14.06 -4.69
C ALA A 81 6.46 -14.22 -5.65
N ARG A 82 7.67 -14.16 -5.12
CA ARG A 82 8.89 -14.34 -5.92
C ARG A 82 8.96 -15.73 -6.54
N GLU A 83 8.61 -16.75 -5.78
CA GLU A 83 8.60 -18.13 -6.30
C GLU A 83 7.57 -18.30 -7.40
N ARG A 84 6.39 -17.70 -7.24
CA ARG A 84 5.28 -17.85 -8.19
C ARG A 84 5.42 -16.98 -9.44
N LEU A 85 5.90 -15.74 -9.27
CA LEU A 85 5.89 -14.70 -10.32
C LEU A 85 7.29 -14.31 -10.80
N GLY A 86 8.34 -14.77 -10.11
CA GLY A 86 9.71 -14.35 -10.38
C GLY A 86 10.08 -13.05 -9.67
N ALA A 87 11.30 -12.59 -9.87
CA ALA A 87 11.80 -11.36 -9.29
C ALA A 87 11.08 -10.14 -9.87
N LEU A 88 10.93 -9.09 -9.07
CA LEU A 88 10.33 -7.84 -9.52
C LEU A 88 11.17 -7.17 -10.60
N ARG A 89 10.51 -6.72 -11.66
CA ARG A 89 11.11 -5.85 -12.67
C ARG A 89 11.20 -4.42 -12.12
N PRO A 90 12.14 -3.58 -12.61
CA PRO A 90 12.21 -2.18 -12.21
C PRO A 90 10.86 -1.48 -12.37
N GLY A 91 10.44 -0.73 -11.37
CA GLY A 91 9.18 0.01 -11.39
C GLY A 91 7.93 -0.83 -11.10
N TYR A 92 8.08 -2.11 -10.79
CA TYR A 92 6.97 -3.02 -10.48
C TYR A 92 6.94 -3.35 -8.99
N LYS A 93 5.76 -3.70 -8.51
CA LYS A 93 5.53 -4.23 -7.16
C LYS A 93 4.65 -5.46 -7.24
N TYR A 94 4.75 -6.34 -6.25
CA TYR A 94 3.77 -7.40 -6.07
C TYR A 94 2.48 -6.81 -5.51
N CYS A 95 1.37 -7.45 -5.79
CA CYS A 95 0.08 -7.02 -5.26
C CYS A 95 -0.87 -8.19 -5.09
N LEU A 96 -1.97 -7.93 -4.41
CA LEU A 96 -3.12 -8.83 -4.38
C LEU A 96 -4.11 -8.38 -5.45
N LYS A 97 -4.57 -9.31 -6.30
CA LYS A 97 -5.57 -9.00 -7.34
C LYS A 97 -6.86 -8.50 -6.71
N ILE A 98 -7.28 -9.15 -5.62
CA ILE A 98 -8.40 -8.72 -4.79
C ILE A 98 -7.81 -8.31 -3.44
N PRO A 99 -8.00 -7.06 -3.00
CA PRO A 99 -7.49 -6.63 -1.70
C PRO A 99 -7.98 -7.49 -0.55
N GLY A 100 -7.13 -7.65 0.48
CA GLY A 100 -7.43 -8.49 1.63
C GLY A 100 -8.71 -8.08 2.36
N VAL A 101 -8.93 -6.76 2.51
CA VAL A 101 -10.12 -6.21 3.17
C VAL A 101 -11.41 -6.55 2.41
N LEU A 102 -11.33 -6.89 1.13
CA LEU A 102 -12.46 -7.31 0.30
C LEU A 102 -12.57 -8.83 0.18
N GLY A 103 -11.86 -9.57 1.03
CA GLY A 103 -11.91 -11.02 1.06
C GLY A 103 -10.86 -11.71 0.20
N GLY A 104 -9.90 -10.96 -0.35
CA GLY A 104 -8.82 -11.53 -1.14
C GLY A 104 -7.89 -12.39 -0.31
N GLU A 105 -7.41 -13.47 -0.91
CA GLU A 105 -6.43 -14.36 -0.30
C GLU A 105 -5.05 -13.68 -0.25
N TYR A 106 -4.33 -13.88 0.84
CA TYR A 106 -2.94 -13.43 0.97
C TYR A 106 -2.01 -14.51 0.44
N GLY A 107 -2.04 -14.72 -0.86
CA GLY A 107 -1.19 -15.71 -1.49
C GLY A 107 -1.83 -16.36 -2.70
N GLY A 108 -1.22 -17.43 -3.18
CA GLY A 108 -1.74 -18.28 -4.24
C GLY A 108 -2.00 -17.51 -5.54
N GLU A 109 -3.14 -17.81 -6.15
CA GLU A 109 -3.53 -17.20 -7.43
C GLU A 109 -3.92 -15.73 -7.31
N ASN A 110 -4.10 -15.22 -6.09
CA ASN A 110 -4.41 -13.81 -5.87
C ASN A 110 -3.17 -12.92 -5.96
N LEU A 111 -1.99 -13.49 -6.10
CA LEU A 111 -0.74 -12.74 -6.26
C LEU A 111 -0.56 -12.31 -7.72
N ALA A 112 -0.10 -11.06 -7.90
CA ALA A 112 0.25 -10.51 -9.20
C ALA A 112 1.38 -9.51 -9.05
N SER A 113 1.89 -9.00 -10.16
CA SER A 113 2.82 -7.87 -10.16
C SER A 113 2.32 -6.83 -11.16
N ILE A 114 2.45 -5.56 -10.80
CA ILE A 114 1.99 -4.45 -11.64
C ILE A 114 2.93 -3.26 -11.51
N PRO A 115 2.91 -2.32 -12.46
CA PRO A 115 3.63 -1.08 -12.29
C PRO A 115 3.19 -0.34 -11.03
N VAL A 116 4.15 0.21 -10.28
CA VAL A 116 3.88 0.84 -8.98
C VAL A 116 2.86 1.97 -9.07
N LYS A 117 2.90 2.75 -10.16
CA LYS A 117 1.94 3.86 -10.34
C LYS A 117 0.51 3.36 -10.50
N GLU A 118 0.32 2.24 -11.18
CA GLU A 118 -0.99 1.61 -11.32
C GLU A 118 -1.49 1.08 -9.99
N LEU A 119 -0.60 0.49 -9.19
CA LEU A 119 -0.96 0.00 -7.85
C LEU A 119 -1.43 1.15 -6.95
N VAL A 120 -0.70 2.26 -6.94
CA VAL A 120 -1.07 3.44 -6.17
C VAL A 120 -2.42 4.00 -6.64
N SER A 121 -2.60 4.17 -7.93
CA SER A 121 -3.83 4.72 -8.51
C SER A 121 -5.04 3.82 -8.24
N PHE A 122 -4.90 2.54 -8.52
CA PHE A 122 -5.97 1.55 -8.35
C PHE A 122 -6.39 1.45 -6.88
N SER A 123 -5.42 1.30 -5.97
CA SER A 123 -5.73 1.14 -4.55
C SER A 123 -6.39 2.38 -3.97
N GLY A 124 -5.93 3.57 -4.36
CA GLY A 124 -6.54 4.82 -3.90
C GLY A 124 -7.96 5.00 -4.39
N HIS A 125 -8.22 4.64 -5.64
CA HIS A 125 -9.56 4.71 -6.22
C HIS A 125 -10.54 3.78 -5.50
N ILE A 126 -10.16 2.53 -5.30
CA ILE A 126 -11.02 1.54 -4.62
C ILE A 126 -11.23 1.93 -3.16
N ALA A 127 -10.18 2.35 -2.46
CA ALA A 127 -10.28 2.76 -1.07
C ALA A 127 -11.23 3.94 -0.89
N LYS A 128 -11.20 4.90 -1.82
CA LYS A 128 -12.09 6.06 -1.78
C LYS A 128 -13.55 5.65 -1.97
N GLU A 129 -13.83 4.73 -2.86
CA GLU A 129 -15.18 4.22 -3.06
C GLU A 129 -15.71 3.50 -1.83
N ILE A 130 -14.86 2.68 -1.19
CA ILE A 130 -15.23 1.95 0.03
C ILE A 130 -15.52 2.92 1.18
N GLU A 131 -14.77 3.99 1.31
CA GLU A 131 -14.94 5.00 2.36
C GLU A 131 -16.35 5.57 2.35
N GLY A 132 -16.95 5.72 1.18
CA GLY A 132 -18.32 6.24 1.03
C GLY A 132 -19.42 5.19 1.22
N MET A 133 -19.07 3.92 1.50
CA MET A 133 -20.05 2.84 1.59
C MET A 133 -20.36 2.49 3.03
N GLN A 134 -21.60 1.98 3.25
CA GLN A 134 -21.98 1.43 4.54
C GLN A 134 -21.42 0.02 4.72
N ASP A 135 -21.20 -0.38 5.97
CA ASP A 135 -20.78 -1.73 6.27
C ASP A 135 -21.79 -2.74 5.71
N GLY A 136 -21.27 -3.78 5.06
CA GLY A 136 -22.11 -4.81 4.44
C GLY A 136 -22.60 -4.48 3.04
N ALA A 137 -22.25 -3.33 2.48
CA ALA A 137 -22.59 -3.00 1.10
C ALA A 137 -21.86 -3.95 0.14
N GLN A 138 -22.53 -4.32 -0.95
CA GLN A 138 -21.91 -5.12 -2.00
C GLN A 138 -21.06 -4.25 -2.91
N ILE A 139 -19.85 -4.70 -3.15
CA ILE A 139 -18.91 -4.00 -4.02
C ILE A 139 -18.71 -4.82 -5.29
N HIS A 140 -18.97 -4.20 -6.42
CA HIS A 140 -18.69 -4.80 -7.72
C HIS A 140 -17.35 -4.26 -8.23
N LEU A 141 -16.34 -5.11 -8.14
CA LEU A 141 -15.02 -4.78 -8.66
C LEU A 141 -15.00 -5.05 -10.16
N LYS A 142 -14.82 -4.01 -10.95
CA LYS A 142 -14.46 -4.16 -12.35
C LYS A 142 -12.95 -4.16 -12.45
N ILE A 143 -12.41 -5.33 -12.62
CA ILE A 143 -10.98 -5.45 -12.90
C ILE A 143 -10.83 -5.25 -14.39
N THR A 144 -10.40 -4.07 -14.78
CA THR A 144 -9.98 -3.81 -16.16
C THR A 144 -8.49 -4.09 -16.24
N GLU A 145 -8.19 -5.06 -17.00
CA GLU A 145 -6.80 -5.35 -17.33
C GLU A 145 -6.29 -4.42 -18.42
#